data_a7ee42a30f7e9ff0db3cea37834d5d37
#
_entry.id   a7ee42a30f7e9ff0db3cea37834d5d37
#
_cell.length_a   1.000
_cell.length_b   1.000
_cell.length_c   1.000
_cell.angle_alpha   90.00
_cell.angle_beta   90.00
_cell.angle_gamma   90.00
#
_symmetry.space_group_name_H-M   'P 1'
#
loop_
_entity.id
_entity.type
_entity.pdbx_description
1 polymer ?
#
loop_
_entity_poly.entity_id
_entity_poly.type
_entity_poly.pdbx_seq_one_letter_code
_entity_poly.pdbx_strand_id
1 'polypeptide(L)'
;MPQLPDPYDVSGLDLTPSPKARELRGQLVDFMNSHVFPAEAAYHAYRAEKGPEDHTLPPVVEELKVEARRRGLWNLFLPDESGISQLDYAGLAEISGWSLELAPEAMNVQAPDTGNMELLHLFGTPDQKQQWLEPLMDGTIRSAFAMTEIAVASSDATNIETRIERDGDEYVIDGRKWWTSGAADPRCAVLIVMGKTDPSAEKHRQQSMVLVPRDTPGLTVVRDVPVMGRHDQHGHCEVLFEDVRVPVANILSDEGSGFALAQARLGPGRIHHCMRALGAAERALQLMVDRVQTRVAFGKPLAEQGMIQREVAESRLEIDQARLLCQHASAVIDAKGNKAAATLVSMAKVSVPRIALKVIDRAMQVHGGAGMSDDVPLAAMYGWHRAMRIFDGPDEVHLRGIAKAELRASSVLVP
;
A
#
# COMPACT_ATOMS: atom_id res chain seq x y z
N MET A 1 -22.67 31.56 19.52
CA MET A 1 -22.66 31.61 18.06
C MET A 1 -21.77 30.45 17.58
N PRO A 2 -22.16 29.70 16.58
CA PRO A 2 -21.28 28.68 16.02
C PRO A 2 -19.98 29.37 15.57
N GLN A 3 -18.83 28.81 15.99
CA GLN A 3 -17.54 29.26 15.54
C GLN A 3 -17.40 28.77 14.11
N LEU A 4 -17.45 29.66 13.13
CA LEU A 4 -17.22 29.29 11.75
C LEU A 4 -15.81 28.75 11.63
N PRO A 5 -15.59 27.64 10.89
CA PRO A 5 -14.25 27.15 10.63
C PRO A 5 -13.46 28.23 9.89
N ASP A 6 -12.21 28.42 10.27
CA ASP A 6 -11.32 29.32 9.54
C ASP A 6 -10.98 28.69 8.17
N PRO A 7 -11.51 29.24 7.06
CA PRO A 7 -11.23 28.71 5.73
C PRO A 7 -9.76 28.89 5.32
N TYR A 8 -8.99 29.66 6.08
CA TYR A 8 -7.57 29.92 5.88
C TYR A 8 -6.66 29.08 6.78
N ASP A 9 -7.21 28.16 7.59
CA ASP A 9 -6.38 27.25 8.42
C ASP A 9 -5.49 26.33 7.57
N VAL A 10 -5.74 26.25 6.26
CA VAL A 10 -4.83 25.67 5.27
C VAL A 10 -3.78 26.67 4.74
N SER A 11 -3.86 27.96 5.08
CA SER A 11 -3.03 29.05 4.58
C SER A 11 -1.64 29.07 5.19
N GLY A 12 -0.93 28.13 5.31
CA GLY A 12 0.44 28.02 5.82
C GLY A 12 1.09 26.72 5.40
N LEU A 13 0.38 25.91 4.61
CA LEU A 13 0.93 24.69 4.06
C LEU A 13 1.77 25.05 2.84
N ASP A 14 3.08 25.00 3.00
CA ASP A 14 4.00 25.02 1.86
C ASP A 14 3.99 23.62 1.23
N LEU A 15 3.38 23.51 0.06
CA LEU A 15 3.36 22.29 -0.76
C LEU A 15 4.52 22.22 -1.75
N THR A 16 5.49 23.12 -1.64
CA THR A 16 6.65 23.16 -2.53
C THR A 16 7.60 22.01 -2.22
N PRO A 17 7.93 21.16 -3.20
CA PRO A 17 8.91 20.10 -3.01
C PRO A 17 10.29 20.67 -2.67
N SER A 18 11.02 20.00 -1.79
CA SER A 18 12.41 20.37 -1.45
C SER A 18 13.32 20.31 -2.69
N PRO A 19 14.48 20.98 -2.68
CA PRO A 19 15.47 20.83 -3.74
C PRO A 19 15.88 19.39 -3.98
N LYS A 20 16.05 18.58 -2.90
CA LYS A 20 16.37 17.16 -2.97
C LYS A 20 15.26 16.36 -3.67
N ALA A 21 14.00 16.60 -3.33
CA ALA A 21 12.87 15.94 -3.99
C ALA A 21 12.79 16.28 -5.49
N ARG A 22 13.09 17.51 -5.89
CA ARG A 22 13.16 17.90 -7.31
C ARG A 22 14.28 17.19 -8.06
N GLU A 23 15.45 17.02 -7.44
CA GLU A 23 16.55 16.25 -8.01
C GLU A 23 16.16 14.77 -8.16
N LEU A 24 15.68 14.13 -7.09
CA LEU A 24 15.20 12.74 -7.11
C LEU A 24 14.08 12.52 -8.12
N ARG A 25 13.19 13.50 -8.29
CA ARG A 25 12.16 13.45 -9.34
C ARG A 25 12.77 13.36 -10.72
N GLY A 26 13.80 14.14 -11.02
CA GLY A 26 14.52 14.06 -12.30
C GLY A 26 15.12 12.66 -12.53
N GLN A 27 15.81 12.12 -11.52
CA GLN A 27 16.38 10.78 -11.56
C GLN A 27 15.30 9.71 -11.74
N LEU A 28 14.17 9.84 -11.03
CA LEU A 28 13.07 8.88 -11.09
C LEU A 28 12.36 8.91 -12.46
N VAL A 29 12.09 10.08 -13.02
CA VAL A 29 11.47 10.19 -14.36
C VAL A 29 12.36 9.57 -15.42
N ASP A 30 13.68 9.81 -15.37
CA ASP A 30 14.63 9.17 -16.28
C ASP A 30 14.67 7.65 -16.08
N PHE A 31 14.70 7.18 -14.83
CA PHE A 31 14.64 5.75 -14.49
C PHE A 31 13.38 5.08 -15.04
N MET A 32 12.21 5.70 -14.85
CA MET A 32 10.94 5.18 -15.38
C MET A 32 10.98 5.05 -16.90
N ASN A 33 11.42 6.10 -17.61
CA ASN A 33 11.41 6.13 -19.07
C ASN A 33 12.47 5.20 -19.69
N SER A 34 13.67 5.15 -19.11
CA SER A 34 14.81 4.47 -19.71
C SER A 34 14.93 3.01 -19.27
N HIS A 35 14.36 2.62 -18.14
CA HIS A 35 14.53 1.29 -17.56
C HIS A 35 13.19 0.60 -17.21
N VAL A 36 12.30 1.25 -16.45
CA VAL A 36 11.10 0.58 -15.93
C VAL A 36 10.10 0.26 -17.04
N PHE A 37 9.66 1.25 -17.82
CA PHE A 37 8.71 0.99 -18.91
C PHE A 37 9.24 0.03 -19.97
N PRO A 38 10.51 0.10 -20.41
CA PRO A 38 11.04 -0.91 -21.30
C PRO A 38 11.09 -2.33 -20.72
N ALA A 39 11.19 -2.48 -19.40
CA ALA A 39 11.25 -3.77 -18.70
C ALA A 39 9.87 -4.45 -18.55
N GLU A 40 8.76 -3.72 -18.66
CA GLU A 40 7.41 -4.28 -18.46
C GLU A 40 7.14 -5.49 -19.36
N ALA A 41 7.52 -5.43 -20.63
CA ALA A 41 7.31 -6.54 -21.56
C ALA A 41 8.08 -7.82 -21.14
N ALA A 42 9.33 -7.67 -20.69
CA ALA A 42 10.14 -8.80 -20.21
C ALA A 42 9.58 -9.37 -18.89
N TYR A 43 9.10 -8.50 -17.99
CA TYR A 43 8.44 -8.89 -16.75
C TYR A 43 7.20 -9.75 -17.02
N HIS A 44 6.28 -9.27 -17.86
CA HIS A 44 5.06 -9.99 -18.17
C HIS A 44 5.31 -11.29 -18.95
N ALA A 45 6.28 -11.30 -19.86
CA ALA A 45 6.66 -12.51 -20.57
C ALA A 45 7.18 -13.61 -19.62
N TYR A 46 8.03 -13.24 -18.66
CA TYR A 46 8.52 -14.16 -17.63
C TYR A 46 7.37 -14.71 -16.76
N ARG A 47 6.48 -13.84 -16.28
CA ARG A 47 5.31 -14.25 -15.48
C ARG A 47 4.38 -15.20 -16.26
N ALA A 48 4.14 -14.92 -17.54
CA ALA A 48 3.34 -15.77 -18.41
C ALA A 48 3.97 -17.14 -18.65
N GLU A 49 5.31 -17.20 -18.85
CA GLU A 49 6.05 -18.44 -19.03
C GLU A 49 6.02 -19.33 -17.78
N LYS A 50 6.25 -18.72 -16.60
CA LYS A 50 6.32 -19.43 -15.31
C LYS A 50 4.93 -19.86 -14.80
N GLY A 51 3.90 -19.15 -15.18
CA GLY A 51 2.54 -19.41 -14.74
C GLY A 51 2.15 -18.73 -13.43
N PRO A 52 0.85 -18.75 -13.09
CA PRO A 52 0.28 -17.95 -12.00
C PRO A 52 0.72 -18.37 -10.60
N GLU A 53 1.12 -19.63 -10.42
CA GLU A 53 1.54 -20.18 -9.12
C GLU A 53 3.05 -20.05 -8.86
N ASP A 54 3.82 -19.57 -9.83
CA ASP A 54 5.23 -19.26 -9.64
C ASP A 54 5.39 -17.85 -9.09
N HIS A 55 6.00 -17.75 -7.92
CA HIS A 55 6.24 -16.49 -7.20
C HIS A 55 7.69 -16.03 -7.24
N THR A 56 8.51 -16.61 -8.13
CA THR A 56 9.88 -16.15 -8.33
C THR A 56 9.90 -14.76 -8.95
N LEU A 57 10.84 -13.93 -8.45
CA LEU A 57 11.00 -12.59 -8.99
C LEU A 57 11.58 -12.65 -10.41
N PRO A 58 10.96 -11.98 -11.40
CA PRO A 58 11.54 -11.87 -12.74
C PRO A 58 12.95 -11.24 -12.69
N PRO A 59 13.97 -11.84 -13.34
CA PRO A 59 15.36 -11.36 -13.26
C PRO A 59 15.55 -9.89 -13.63
N VAL A 60 14.75 -9.37 -14.54
CA VAL A 60 14.79 -7.96 -14.95
C VAL A 60 14.56 -7.00 -13.77
N VAL A 61 13.85 -7.43 -12.72
CA VAL A 61 13.61 -6.59 -11.53
C VAL A 61 14.90 -6.44 -10.71
N GLU A 62 15.75 -7.48 -10.64
CA GLU A 62 17.05 -7.35 -9.97
C GLU A 62 17.97 -6.35 -10.70
N GLU A 63 17.95 -6.33 -12.04
CA GLU A 63 18.65 -5.32 -12.82
C GLU A 63 18.14 -3.90 -12.51
N LEU A 64 16.80 -3.73 -12.41
CA LEU A 64 16.18 -2.48 -12.02
C LEU A 64 16.57 -2.03 -10.60
N LYS A 65 16.70 -2.96 -9.65
CA LYS A 65 17.16 -2.65 -8.28
C LYS A 65 18.58 -2.10 -8.26
N VAL A 66 19.48 -2.68 -9.03
CA VAL A 66 20.87 -2.18 -9.16
C VAL A 66 20.86 -0.75 -9.68
N GLU A 67 20.06 -0.47 -10.70
CA GLU A 67 19.98 0.87 -11.29
C GLU A 67 19.29 1.89 -10.36
N ALA A 68 18.22 1.48 -9.65
CA ALA A 68 17.56 2.34 -8.67
C ALA A 68 18.51 2.74 -7.54
N ARG A 69 19.31 1.80 -7.02
CA ARG A 69 20.36 2.09 -6.01
C ARG A 69 21.38 3.08 -6.52
N ARG A 70 21.90 2.86 -7.74
CA ARG A 70 22.90 3.74 -8.36
C ARG A 70 22.41 5.18 -8.49
N ARG A 71 21.09 5.39 -8.64
CA ARG A 71 20.43 6.70 -8.77
C ARG A 71 19.98 7.30 -7.43
N GLY A 72 20.20 6.63 -6.31
CA GLY A 72 19.73 7.09 -5.00
C GLY A 72 18.21 6.98 -4.82
N LEU A 73 17.54 6.09 -5.57
CA LEU A 73 16.08 5.90 -5.55
C LEU A 73 15.66 4.75 -4.61
N TRP A 74 16.51 4.39 -3.65
CA TRP A 74 16.31 3.25 -2.76
C TRP A 74 15.74 3.66 -1.42
N ASN A 75 14.74 2.93 -0.88
CA ASN A 75 14.13 3.15 0.44
C ASN A 75 13.57 4.57 0.67
N LEU A 76 13.08 5.24 -0.36
CA LEU A 76 12.64 6.64 -0.26
C LEU A 76 11.44 6.87 0.67
N PHE A 77 10.72 5.81 1.05
CA PHE A 77 9.51 5.88 1.89
C PHE A 77 9.79 6.21 3.36
N LEU A 78 11.01 5.95 3.85
CA LEU A 78 11.38 6.10 5.25
C LEU A 78 12.18 7.40 5.45
N PRO A 79 11.62 8.44 6.08
CA PRO A 79 12.26 9.76 6.20
C PRO A 79 13.63 9.73 6.88
N ASP A 80 13.78 8.92 7.95
CA ASP A 80 15.03 8.81 8.72
C ASP A 80 16.19 8.25 7.88
N GLU A 81 15.90 7.43 6.87
CA GLU A 81 16.88 6.86 5.95
C GLU A 81 17.08 7.72 4.70
N SER A 82 15.98 8.15 4.11
CA SER A 82 16.00 8.89 2.84
C SER A 82 16.33 10.37 3.00
N GLY A 83 16.06 10.94 4.18
CA GLY A 83 16.22 12.36 4.46
C GLY A 83 15.28 13.25 3.65
N ILE A 84 14.12 12.74 3.22
CA ILE A 84 13.03 13.52 2.59
C ILE A 84 11.77 13.39 3.43
N SER A 85 10.90 14.40 3.34
CA SER A 85 9.63 14.42 4.06
C SER A 85 8.57 13.53 3.40
N GLN A 86 7.45 13.29 4.08
CA GLN A 86 6.30 12.59 3.48
C GLN A 86 5.71 13.38 2.32
N LEU A 87 5.72 14.71 2.40
CA LEU A 87 5.29 15.57 1.30
C LEU A 87 6.21 15.42 0.08
N ASP A 88 7.51 15.40 0.28
CA ASP A 88 8.49 15.15 -0.79
C ASP A 88 8.30 13.78 -1.43
N TYR A 89 8.10 12.76 -0.58
CA TYR A 89 7.86 11.39 -1.05
C TYR A 89 6.55 11.25 -1.83
N ALA A 90 5.52 12.06 -1.53
CA ALA A 90 4.23 11.98 -2.20
C ALA A 90 4.32 12.04 -3.73
N GLY A 91 5.07 13.01 -4.25
CA GLY A 91 5.26 13.15 -5.70
C GLY A 91 6.10 12.03 -6.32
N LEU A 92 7.09 11.51 -5.59
CA LEU A 92 7.93 10.39 -6.04
C LEU A 92 7.14 9.08 -6.05
N ALA A 93 6.34 8.83 -5.01
CA ALA A 93 5.45 7.68 -4.95
C ALA A 93 4.40 7.71 -6.07
N GLU A 94 3.84 8.88 -6.41
CA GLU A 94 2.93 9.05 -7.53
C GLU A 94 3.58 8.63 -8.85
N ILE A 95 4.81 9.08 -9.12
CA ILE A 95 5.54 8.68 -10.34
C ILE A 95 5.77 7.17 -10.37
N SER A 96 6.18 6.55 -9.25
CA SER A 96 6.36 5.09 -9.19
C SER A 96 5.06 4.32 -9.45
N GLY A 97 3.91 4.92 -9.12
CA GLY A 97 2.57 4.37 -9.35
C GLY A 97 2.19 4.19 -10.82
N TRP A 98 2.93 4.77 -11.77
CA TRP A 98 2.74 4.50 -13.20
C TRP A 98 3.09 3.05 -13.58
N SER A 99 3.95 2.38 -12.84
CA SER A 99 4.29 0.98 -13.02
C SER A 99 4.28 0.26 -11.67
N LEU A 100 3.06 -0.08 -11.19
CA LEU A 100 2.82 -0.58 -9.82
C LEU A 100 3.53 -1.91 -9.52
N GLU A 101 3.72 -2.76 -10.53
CA GLU A 101 4.34 -4.07 -10.35
C GLU A 101 5.87 -3.99 -10.29
N LEU A 102 6.49 -3.05 -11.03
CA LEU A 102 7.94 -2.98 -11.16
C LEU A 102 8.59 -1.89 -10.33
N ALA A 103 8.14 -0.64 -10.48
CA ALA A 103 8.84 0.49 -9.91
C ALA A 103 8.92 0.45 -8.38
N PRO A 104 7.84 0.15 -7.62
CA PRO A 104 7.92 0.05 -6.17
C PRO A 104 8.84 -1.08 -5.69
N GLU A 105 8.83 -2.25 -6.37
CA GLU A 105 9.72 -3.37 -6.04
C GLU A 105 11.18 -3.00 -6.35
N ALA A 106 11.45 -2.40 -7.51
CA ALA A 106 12.78 -1.99 -7.92
C ALA A 106 13.42 -0.94 -7.01
N MET A 107 12.61 -0.11 -6.36
CA MET A 107 13.04 0.95 -5.44
C MET A 107 13.01 0.53 -3.97
N ASN A 108 12.64 -0.71 -3.66
CA ASN A 108 12.41 -1.24 -2.32
C ASN A 108 11.37 -0.42 -1.52
N VAL A 109 10.32 0.00 -2.20
CA VAL A 109 9.20 0.73 -1.59
C VAL A 109 7.87 -0.03 -1.72
N GLN A 110 7.93 -1.34 -1.98
CA GLN A 110 6.76 -2.20 -2.14
C GLN A 110 6.16 -2.58 -0.78
N ALA A 111 4.84 -2.63 -0.70
CA ALA A 111 4.13 -3.25 0.41
C ALA A 111 4.08 -4.79 0.21
N PRO A 112 4.08 -5.59 1.29
CA PRO A 112 3.94 -5.20 2.70
C PRO A 112 5.22 -4.75 3.38
N ASP A 113 6.38 -4.89 2.75
CA ASP A 113 7.70 -4.69 3.36
C ASP A 113 7.87 -3.30 3.93
N THR A 114 7.43 -2.24 3.23
CA THR A 114 7.56 -0.86 3.74
C THR A 114 6.91 -0.70 5.12
N GLY A 115 5.69 -1.18 5.31
CA GLY A 115 5.03 -1.10 6.60
C GLY A 115 5.68 -2.00 7.67
N ASN A 116 6.24 -3.14 7.27
CA ASN A 116 6.96 -4.03 8.17
C ASN A 116 8.33 -3.45 8.57
N MET A 117 9.04 -2.81 7.63
CA MET A 117 10.27 -2.07 7.90
C MET A 117 10.04 -0.88 8.84
N GLU A 118 8.99 -0.08 8.61
CA GLU A 118 8.60 1.02 9.53
C GLU A 118 8.31 0.49 10.93
N LEU A 119 7.59 -0.62 11.04
CA LEU A 119 7.25 -1.22 12.33
C LEU A 119 8.49 -1.72 13.07
N LEU A 120 9.40 -2.42 12.38
CA LEU A 120 10.68 -2.86 12.94
C LEU A 120 11.59 -1.68 13.29
N HIS A 121 11.63 -0.64 12.46
CA HIS A 121 12.40 0.58 12.72
C HIS A 121 11.97 1.26 14.03
N LEU A 122 10.66 1.40 14.24
CA LEU A 122 10.09 2.09 15.39
C LEU A 122 10.10 1.25 16.67
N PHE A 123 9.86 -0.05 16.59
CA PHE A 123 9.54 -0.89 17.75
C PHE A 123 10.43 -2.13 17.90
N GLY A 124 11.25 -2.46 16.92
CA GLY A 124 12.17 -3.60 16.98
C GLY A 124 13.29 -3.37 17.98
N THR A 125 13.67 -4.44 18.69
CA THR A 125 14.91 -4.46 19.49
C THR A 125 16.14 -4.36 18.59
N PRO A 126 17.33 -4.03 19.11
CA PRO A 126 18.56 -4.05 18.31
C PRO A 126 18.78 -5.38 17.57
N ASP A 127 18.57 -6.51 18.24
CA ASP A 127 18.73 -7.85 17.65
C ASP A 127 17.70 -8.11 16.55
N GLN A 128 16.43 -7.73 16.76
CA GLN A 128 15.37 -7.84 15.74
C GLN A 128 15.65 -6.94 14.53
N LYS A 129 16.20 -5.75 14.74
CA LYS A 129 16.61 -4.85 13.65
C LYS A 129 17.76 -5.45 12.85
N GLN A 130 18.79 -5.95 13.51
CA GLN A 130 19.92 -6.59 12.84
C GLN A 130 19.47 -7.84 12.06
N GLN A 131 18.61 -8.65 12.66
CA GLN A 131 18.18 -9.91 12.05
C GLN A 131 17.22 -9.72 10.88
N TRP A 132 16.29 -8.74 10.96
CA TRP A 132 15.18 -8.62 10.01
C TRP A 132 15.14 -7.27 9.27
N LEU A 133 15.32 -6.14 9.97
CA LEU A 133 15.22 -4.83 9.35
C LEU A 133 16.36 -4.58 8.37
N GLU A 134 17.61 -4.83 8.76
CA GLU A 134 18.76 -4.59 7.89
C GLU A 134 18.67 -5.35 6.58
N PRO A 135 18.40 -6.70 6.56
CA PRO A 135 18.24 -7.42 5.31
C PRO A 135 17.01 -6.99 4.48
N LEU A 136 15.91 -6.54 5.12
CA LEU A 136 14.76 -5.96 4.43
C LEU A 136 15.11 -4.63 3.77
N MET A 137 15.82 -3.76 4.49
CA MET A 137 16.31 -2.47 3.95
C MET A 137 17.30 -2.69 2.81
N ASP A 138 18.11 -3.75 2.88
CA ASP A 138 18.97 -4.18 1.78
C ASP A 138 18.22 -4.88 0.63
N GLY A 139 16.94 -5.24 0.82
CA GLY A 139 16.13 -5.93 -0.18
C GLY A 139 16.61 -7.35 -0.49
N THR A 140 17.41 -7.96 0.39
CA THR A 140 17.90 -9.35 0.25
C THR A 140 16.87 -10.36 0.71
N ILE A 141 15.99 -9.97 1.63
CA ILE A 141 14.82 -10.75 2.05
C ILE A 141 13.53 -9.96 1.81
N ARG A 142 12.41 -10.66 1.94
CA ARG A 142 11.06 -10.10 1.98
C ARG A 142 10.34 -10.55 3.25
N SER A 143 9.21 -9.91 3.54
CA SER A 143 8.40 -10.18 4.71
C SER A 143 6.92 -10.27 4.36
N ALA A 144 6.13 -10.78 5.29
CA ALA A 144 4.69 -10.79 5.19
C ALA A 144 4.02 -10.25 6.47
N PHE A 145 2.78 -9.79 6.36
CA PHE A 145 1.98 -9.33 7.49
C PHE A 145 0.70 -10.16 7.62
N ALA A 146 0.66 -11.01 8.66
CA ALA A 146 -0.40 -11.98 8.89
C ALA A 146 -1.37 -11.47 9.96
N MET A 147 -2.36 -10.66 9.54
CA MET A 147 -3.38 -10.08 10.42
C MET A 147 -4.77 -10.64 10.13
N THR A 148 -5.22 -10.57 8.87
CA THR A 148 -6.58 -10.86 8.43
C THR A 148 -6.90 -12.35 8.56
N GLU A 149 -8.14 -12.68 9.00
CA GLU A 149 -8.64 -14.05 9.19
C GLU A 149 -9.88 -14.31 8.36
N ILE A 150 -10.10 -15.58 7.98
CA ILE A 150 -11.25 -16.00 7.17
C ILE A 150 -12.54 -15.98 8.00
N ALA A 151 -12.44 -16.47 9.25
CA ALA A 151 -13.62 -16.76 10.07
C ALA A 151 -14.26 -15.51 10.67
N VAL A 152 -13.52 -14.40 10.78
CA VAL A 152 -13.97 -13.20 11.47
C VAL A 152 -13.79 -11.93 10.64
N ALA A 153 -14.59 -10.89 10.92
CA ALA A 153 -14.44 -9.56 10.32
C ALA A 153 -13.21 -8.84 10.89
N SER A 154 -12.03 -9.08 10.31
CA SER A 154 -10.75 -8.57 10.78
C SER A 154 -10.56 -7.06 10.57
N SER A 155 -11.47 -6.38 9.88
CA SER A 155 -11.55 -4.92 9.84
C SER A 155 -11.82 -4.29 11.23
N ASP A 156 -12.46 -5.04 12.13
CA ASP A 156 -12.37 -4.82 13.58
C ASP A 156 -11.27 -5.73 14.13
N ALA A 157 -10.07 -5.19 14.30
CA ALA A 157 -8.89 -5.94 14.75
C ALA A 157 -9.09 -6.66 16.12
N THR A 158 -10.10 -6.24 16.89
CA THR A 158 -10.44 -6.90 18.17
C THR A 158 -11.14 -8.25 18.00
N ASN A 159 -11.62 -8.57 16.78
CA ASN A 159 -12.24 -9.85 16.45
C ASN A 159 -11.23 -10.96 16.12
N ILE A 160 -9.94 -10.63 15.94
CA ILE A 160 -8.90 -11.62 15.62
C ILE A 160 -8.91 -12.76 16.64
N GLU A 161 -8.92 -14.01 16.17
CA GLU A 161 -9.03 -15.23 16.98
C GLU A 161 -7.75 -16.07 17.03
N THR A 162 -6.78 -15.82 16.12
CA THR A 162 -5.47 -16.48 16.18
C THR A 162 -4.90 -16.34 17.58
N ARG A 163 -4.55 -17.48 18.18
CA ARG A 163 -4.08 -17.60 19.56
C ARG A 163 -2.57 -17.50 19.58
N ILE A 164 -2.04 -16.78 20.54
CA ILE A 164 -0.61 -16.70 20.86
C ILE A 164 -0.50 -16.96 22.36
N GLU A 165 -0.09 -18.16 22.75
CA GLU A 165 0.00 -18.56 24.16
C GLU A 165 1.45 -18.69 24.58
N ARG A 166 1.79 -18.17 25.75
CA ARG A 166 3.12 -18.34 26.32
C ARG A 166 3.25 -19.71 26.97
N ASP A 167 4.25 -20.49 26.53
CA ASP A 167 4.63 -21.79 27.11
C ASP A 167 6.14 -21.74 27.47
N GLY A 168 6.42 -21.43 28.73
CA GLY A 168 7.80 -21.22 29.20
C GLY A 168 8.51 -20.04 28.50
N ASP A 169 9.56 -20.36 27.76
CA ASP A 169 10.37 -19.40 27.04
C ASP A 169 9.97 -19.26 25.55
N GLU A 170 8.82 -19.84 25.18
CA GLU A 170 8.28 -19.79 23.82
C GLU A 170 6.86 -19.22 23.78
N TYR A 171 6.47 -18.72 22.61
CA TYR A 171 5.08 -18.54 22.22
C TYR A 171 4.65 -19.67 21.30
N VAL A 172 3.46 -20.20 21.55
CA VAL A 172 2.76 -21.17 20.71
C VAL A 172 1.66 -20.45 19.95
N ILE A 173 1.67 -20.57 18.65
CA ILE A 173 0.75 -19.85 17.76
C ILE A 173 -0.12 -20.85 17.02
N ASP A 174 -1.45 -20.68 17.14
CA ASP A 174 -2.47 -21.46 16.44
C ASP A 174 -3.49 -20.53 15.79
N GLY A 175 -3.74 -20.74 14.50
CA GLY A 175 -4.72 -19.94 13.78
C GLY A 175 -4.61 -20.05 12.27
N ARG A 176 -5.51 -19.34 11.58
CA ARG A 176 -5.56 -19.32 10.11
C ARG A 176 -5.72 -17.91 9.59
N LYS A 177 -4.75 -17.47 8.83
CA LYS A 177 -4.70 -16.13 8.22
C LYS A 177 -4.94 -16.23 6.73
N TRP A 178 -5.39 -15.14 6.12
CA TRP A 178 -5.46 -15.02 4.67
C TRP A 178 -5.18 -13.58 4.23
N TRP A 179 -5.08 -13.38 2.93
CA TRP A 179 -4.59 -12.11 2.36
C TRP A 179 -3.25 -11.70 2.95
N THR A 180 -2.43 -12.70 3.31
CA THR A 180 -1.09 -12.49 3.83
C THR A 180 -0.15 -12.25 2.65
N SER A 181 -0.08 -11.00 2.19
CA SER A 181 0.73 -10.59 1.05
C SER A 181 2.21 -10.82 1.33
N GLY A 182 2.92 -11.33 0.33
CA GLY A 182 4.35 -11.61 0.40
C GLY A 182 4.70 -13.02 0.89
N ALA A 183 3.77 -13.78 1.46
CA ALA A 183 4.10 -15.09 2.05
C ALA A 183 4.43 -16.19 1.02
N ALA A 184 4.07 -16.03 -0.25
CA ALA A 184 4.45 -16.95 -1.33
C ALA A 184 5.80 -16.60 -1.97
N ASP A 185 6.31 -15.40 -1.79
CA ASP A 185 7.60 -15.00 -2.34
C ASP A 185 8.71 -15.89 -1.76
N PRO A 186 9.54 -16.55 -2.60
CA PRO A 186 10.64 -17.39 -2.11
C PRO A 186 11.65 -16.66 -1.22
N ARG A 187 11.71 -15.33 -1.31
CA ARG A 187 12.57 -14.49 -0.47
C ARG A 187 11.93 -14.10 0.86
N CYS A 188 10.66 -14.46 1.10
CA CYS A 188 9.99 -14.18 2.37
C CYS A 188 10.69 -14.94 3.50
N ALA A 189 11.32 -14.22 4.42
CA ALA A 189 12.08 -14.80 5.53
C ALA A 189 11.34 -14.69 6.87
N VAL A 190 10.41 -13.73 7.01
CA VAL A 190 9.71 -13.48 8.27
C VAL A 190 8.26 -13.03 8.04
N LEU A 191 7.36 -13.52 8.89
CA LEU A 191 5.99 -13.03 8.99
C LEU A 191 5.81 -12.27 10.31
N ILE A 192 5.18 -11.10 10.25
CA ILE A 192 4.68 -10.41 11.45
C ILE A 192 3.26 -10.90 11.69
N VAL A 193 3.07 -11.69 12.73
CA VAL A 193 1.79 -12.36 13.04
C VAL A 193 1.08 -11.64 14.17
N MET A 194 -0.15 -11.18 13.93
CA MET A 194 -1.02 -10.60 14.95
C MET A 194 -2.00 -11.65 15.49
N GLY A 195 -2.02 -11.84 16.81
CA GLY A 195 -2.94 -12.76 17.49
C GLY A 195 -3.27 -12.31 18.90
N LYS A 196 -4.18 -13.01 19.58
CA LYS A 196 -4.55 -12.77 20.98
C LYS A 196 -3.59 -13.47 21.92
N THR A 197 -2.99 -12.68 22.83
CA THR A 197 -2.17 -13.18 23.93
C THR A 197 -2.94 -13.23 25.25
N ASP A 198 -3.82 -12.26 25.49
CA ASP A 198 -4.67 -12.25 26.70
C ASP A 198 -6.11 -11.86 26.34
N PRO A 199 -7.02 -12.86 26.15
CA PRO A 199 -8.43 -12.61 25.90
C PRO A 199 -9.19 -11.91 27.05
N SER A 200 -8.62 -11.92 28.26
CA SER A 200 -9.23 -11.32 29.45
C SER A 200 -8.87 -9.83 29.64
N ALA A 201 -7.85 -9.36 28.93
CA ALA A 201 -7.42 -7.97 28.98
C ALA A 201 -8.46 -7.00 28.39
N GLU A 202 -8.27 -5.71 28.62
CA GLU A 202 -9.06 -4.66 27.97
C GLU A 202 -9.06 -4.82 26.44
N LYS A 203 -10.18 -4.49 25.79
CA LYS A 203 -10.45 -4.76 24.37
C LYS A 203 -9.28 -4.47 23.41
N HIS A 204 -8.55 -3.37 23.61
CA HIS A 204 -7.42 -2.98 22.75
C HIS A 204 -6.05 -3.42 23.28
N ARG A 205 -6.03 -4.25 24.31
CA ARG A 205 -4.83 -4.83 24.93
C ARG A 205 -4.78 -6.35 24.84
N GLN A 206 -5.69 -6.96 24.09
CA GLN A 206 -5.78 -8.41 23.94
C GLN A 206 -4.77 -8.98 22.94
N GLN A 207 -4.35 -8.17 21.95
CA GLN A 207 -3.55 -8.62 20.83
C GLN A 207 -2.07 -8.23 21.00
N SER A 208 -1.21 -9.09 20.48
CA SER A 208 0.24 -8.86 20.33
C SER A 208 0.67 -9.13 18.89
N MET A 209 1.89 -8.73 18.57
CA MET A 209 2.55 -9.09 17.31
C MET A 209 3.82 -9.85 17.59
N VAL A 210 4.03 -10.95 16.84
CA VAL A 210 5.18 -11.83 17.00
C VAL A 210 5.87 -12.03 15.64
N LEU A 211 7.19 -11.99 15.62
CA LEU A 211 8.02 -12.27 14.45
C LEU A 211 8.18 -13.79 14.31
N VAL A 212 7.66 -14.35 13.22
CA VAL A 212 7.71 -15.77 12.94
C VAL A 212 8.58 -16.02 11.70
N PRO A 213 9.76 -16.67 11.83
CA PRO A 213 10.55 -17.09 10.69
C PRO A 213 9.70 -17.96 9.74
N ARG A 214 9.88 -17.76 8.42
CA ARG A 214 9.04 -18.42 7.40
C ARG A 214 9.14 -19.94 7.39
N ASP A 215 10.28 -20.47 7.83
CA ASP A 215 10.59 -21.90 7.88
C ASP A 215 10.27 -22.56 9.24
N THR A 216 9.59 -21.84 10.14
CA THR A 216 9.20 -22.39 11.45
C THR A 216 8.27 -23.59 11.27
N PRO A 217 8.55 -24.75 11.92
CA PRO A 217 7.66 -25.91 11.87
C PRO A 217 6.22 -25.55 12.26
N GLY A 218 5.24 -26.13 11.56
CA GLY A 218 3.81 -25.86 11.78
C GLY A 218 3.26 -24.67 10.98
N LEU A 219 4.12 -23.85 10.35
CA LEU A 219 3.70 -22.78 9.45
C LEU A 219 3.56 -23.32 8.02
N THR A 220 2.35 -23.26 7.46
CA THR A 220 2.06 -23.71 6.10
C THR A 220 1.41 -22.58 5.28
N VAL A 221 1.97 -22.27 4.10
CA VAL A 221 1.28 -21.50 3.08
C VAL A 221 0.36 -22.46 2.33
N VAL A 222 -0.95 -22.28 2.51
CA VAL A 222 -1.98 -23.20 2.00
C VAL A 222 -2.23 -22.98 0.52
N ARG A 223 -2.34 -21.72 0.11
CA ARG A 223 -2.57 -21.31 -1.28
C ARG A 223 -2.34 -19.82 -1.46
N ASP A 224 -2.12 -19.40 -2.68
CA ASP A 224 -2.29 -18.01 -3.10
C ASP A 224 -3.78 -17.70 -3.38
N VAL A 225 -4.21 -16.47 -3.11
CA VAL A 225 -5.58 -15.98 -3.31
C VAL A 225 -5.55 -14.89 -4.38
N PRO A 226 -6.02 -15.16 -5.60
CA PRO A 226 -5.93 -14.20 -6.69
C PRO A 226 -6.88 -13.00 -6.48
N VAL A 227 -6.43 -11.81 -6.84
CA VAL A 227 -7.25 -10.61 -6.89
C VAL A 227 -8.03 -10.58 -8.20
N MET A 228 -9.34 -10.83 -8.15
CA MET A 228 -10.20 -10.89 -9.34
C MET A 228 -9.65 -11.84 -10.44
N GLY A 229 -9.10 -12.98 -10.02
CA GLY A 229 -8.51 -13.98 -10.90
C GLY A 229 -7.07 -13.73 -11.34
N ARG A 230 -6.41 -12.67 -10.87
CA ARG A 230 -5.01 -12.35 -11.15
C ARG A 230 -4.14 -12.67 -9.95
N HIS A 231 -3.00 -13.30 -10.20
CA HIS A 231 -1.98 -13.67 -9.21
C HIS A 231 -0.83 -12.66 -9.24
N ASP A 232 -0.62 -11.97 -8.14
CA ASP A 232 0.53 -11.07 -7.97
C ASP A 232 1.82 -11.88 -7.80
N GLN A 233 2.97 -11.28 -8.15
CA GLN A 233 4.25 -11.97 -8.06
C GLN A 233 4.54 -12.44 -6.63
N HIS A 234 4.32 -11.61 -5.61
CA HIS A 234 4.59 -11.94 -4.20
C HIS A 234 3.46 -12.75 -3.51
N GLY A 235 2.30 -12.92 -4.17
CA GLY A 235 1.13 -13.64 -3.69
C GLY A 235 0.40 -13.00 -2.52
N HIS A 236 -0.90 -13.34 -2.41
CA HIS A 236 -1.76 -12.97 -1.27
C HIS A 236 -2.26 -14.26 -0.60
N CYS A 237 -1.56 -14.74 0.41
CA CYS A 237 -1.69 -16.12 0.80
C CYS A 237 -2.68 -16.37 1.92
N GLU A 238 -3.24 -17.57 1.89
CA GLU A 238 -3.83 -18.22 3.03
C GLU A 238 -2.71 -18.98 3.78
N VAL A 239 -2.57 -18.71 5.08
CA VAL A 239 -1.50 -19.26 5.92
C VAL A 239 -2.10 -19.92 7.15
N LEU A 240 -1.66 -21.14 7.44
CA LEU A 240 -2.05 -21.93 8.60
C LEU A 240 -0.90 -22.00 9.59
N PHE A 241 -1.23 -21.85 10.86
CA PHE A 241 -0.34 -21.99 12.01
C PHE A 241 -0.89 -23.11 12.90
N GLU A 242 -0.11 -24.17 13.09
CA GLU A 242 -0.45 -25.33 13.91
C GLU A 242 0.72 -25.64 14.85
N ASP A 243 0.55 -25.36 16.14
CA ASP A 243 1.61 -25.49 17.18
C ASP A 243 2.93 -24.81 16.74
N VAL A 244 2.84 -23.62 16.12
CA VAL A 244 4.02 -22.88 15.68
C VAL A 244 4.69 -22.27 16.88
N ARG A 245 5.95 -22.67 17.15
CA ARG A 245 6.73 -22.28 18.33
C ARG A 245 7.85 -21.32 17.99
N VAL A 246 7.89 -20.20 18.68
CA VAL A 246 8.96 -19.20 18.56
C VAL A 246 9.38 -18.68 19.92
N PRO A 247 10.65 -18.28 20.11
CA PRO A 247 11.14 -17.70 21.36
C PRO A 247 10.33 -16.50 21.81
N VAL A 248 10.15 -16.29 23.11
CA VAL A 248 9.49 -15.08 23.64
C VAL A 248 10.17 -13.77 23.20
N ALA A 249 11.45 -13.81 22.88
CA ALA A 249 12.18 -12.68 22.33
C ALA A 249 11.69 -12.21 20.94
N ASN A 250 10.87 -13.03 20.26
CA ASN A 250 10.29 -12.68 18.97
C ASN A 250 9.05 -11.79 19.09
N ILE A 251 8.59 -11.46 20.30
CA ILE A 251 7.53 -10.46 20.47
C ILE A 251 8.01 -9.10 20.00
N LEU A 252 7.16 -8.38 19.27
CA LEU A 252 7.46 -7.02 18.87
C LEU A 252 6.89 -6.04 19.89
N SER A 253 7.77 -5.26 20.54
CA SER A 253 7.43 -4.41 21.69
C SER A 253 6.91 -5.27 22.88
N ASP A 254 5.75 -4.94 23.45
CA ASP A 254 5.20 -5.58 24.64
C ASP A 254 3.95 -6.41 24.32
N GLU A 255 3.65 -7.41 25.18
CA GLU A 255 2.35 -8.09 25.13
C GLU A 255 1.19 -7.09 25.27
N GLY A 256 0.12 -7.32 24.49
CA GLY A 256 -1.03 -6.44 24.44
C GLY A 256 -0.83 -5.14 23.68
N SER A 257 0.29 -4.94 22.98
CA SER A 257 0.54 -3.75 22.16
C SER A 257 0.08 -3.89 20.70
N GLY A 258 -0.36 -5.09 20.29
CA GLY A 258 -0.62 -5.41 18.87
C GLY A 258 -1.59 -4.48 18.17
N PHE A 259 -2.64 -4.02 18.85
CA PHE A 259 -3.58 -3.04 18.27
C PHE A 259 -2.90 -1.68 17.99
N ALA A 260 -2.10 -1.18 18.92
CA ALA A 260 -1.38 0.08 18.75
C ALA A 260 -0.33 -0.02 17.64
N LEU A 261 0.40 -1.14 17.58
CA LEU A 261 1.37 -1.45 16.53
C LEU A 261 0.70 -1.51 15.15
N ALA A 262 -0.47 -2.14 15.04
CA ALA A 262 -1.23 -2.17 13.79
C ALA A 262 -1.61 -0.76 13.32
N GLN A 263 -2.02 0.14 14.21
CA GLN A 263 -2.32 1.52 13.84
C GLN A 263 -1.07 2.31 13.42
N ALA A 264 0.07 2.10 14.09
CA ALA A 264 1.34 2.74 13.72
C ALA A 264 1.79 2.32 12.32
N ARG A 265 1.75 1.00 12.02
CA ARG A 265 2.11 0.44 10.71
C ARG A 265 1.22 0.95 9.58
N LEU A 266 -0.08 0.96 9.79
CA LEU A 266 -1.05 1.28 8.75
C LEU A 266 -1.17 2.78 8.45
N GLY A 267 -0.68 3.65 9.31
CA GLY A 267 -0.77 5.12 9.14
C GLY A 267 -0.09 5.60 7.86
N PRO A 268 1.24 5.54 7.76
CA PRO A 268 1.99 5.95 6.57
C PRO A 268 1.68 5.08 5.34
N GLY A 269 1.56 3.76 5.50
CA GLY A 269 1.24 2.83 4.42
C GLY A 269 -0.02 3.21 3.64
N ARG A 270 -1.07 3.69 4.32
CA ARG A 270 -2.33 4.13 3.69
C ARG A 270 -2.12 5.29 2.73
N ILE A 271 -1.34 6.30 3.14
CA ILE A 271 -1.09 7.47 2.28
C ILE A 271 -0.17 7.11 1.11
N HIS A 272 0.83 6.25 1.32
CA HIS A 272 1.71 5.76 0.25
C HIS A 272 0.93 5.01 -0.84
N HIS A 273 -0.04 4.18 -0.46
CA HIS A 273 -0.95 3.55 -1.44
C HIS A 273 -1.78 4.57 -2.22
N CYS A 274 -2.30 5.62 -1.54
CA CYS A 274 -3.04 6.69 -2.21
C CYS A 274 -2.17 7.44 -3.22
N MET A 275 -0.92 7.77 -2.87
CA MET A 275 0.02 8.43 -3.77
C MET A 275 0.26 7.59 -5.03
N ARG A 276 0.54 6.30 -4.89
CA ARG A 276 0.73 5.39 -6.03
C ARG A 276 -0.53 5.22 -6.88
N ALA A 277 -1.70 5.22 -6.26
CA ALA A 277 -2.97 5.15 -6.98
C ALA A 277 -3.22 6.38 -7.87
N LEU A 278 -2.73 7.55 -7.48
CA LEU A 278 -2.75 8.74 -8.34
C LEU A 278 -1.89 8.52 -9.58
N GLY A 279 -0.70 7.94 -9.44
CA GLY A 279 0.15 7.60 -10.58
C GLY A 279 -0.52 6.62 -11.55
N ALA A 280 -1.20 5.61 -11.03
CA ALA A 280 -1.99 4.69 -11.86
C ALA A 280 -3.16 5.41 -12.56
N ALA A 281 -3.84 6.33 -11.87
CA ALA A 281 -4.90 7.14 -12.49
C ALA A 281 -4.36 8.04 -13.61
N GLU A 282 -3.17 8.64 -13.42
CA GLU A 282 -2.48 9.41 -14.46
C GLU A 282 -2.14 8.55 -15.68
N ARG A 283 -1.60 7.34 -15.45
CA ARG A 283 -1.32 6.40 -16.53
C ARG A 283 -2.60 6.03 -17.29
N ALA A 284 -3.69 5.75 -16.57
CA ALA A 284 -4.97 5.43 -17.19
C ALA A 284 -5.51 6.59 -18.02
N LEU A 285 -5.41 7.82 -17.51
CA LEU A 285 -5.78 9.03 -18.24
C LEU A 285 -4.92 9.22 -19.52
N GLN A 286 -3.60 9.00 -19.42
CA GLN A 286 -2.72 9.08 -20.59
C GLN A 286 -3.12 8.04 -21.66
N LEU A 287 -3.33 6.77 -21.26
CA LEU A 287 -3.79 5.73 -22.17
C LEU A 287 -5.14 6.08 -22.81
N MET A 288 -6.07 6.65 -22.03
CA MET A 288 -7.35 7.15 -22.54
C MET A 288 -7.16 8.23 -23.60
N VAL A 289 -6.33 9.24 -23.32
CA VAL A 289 -6.04 10.37 -24.23
C VAL A 289 -5.42 9.87 -25.53
N ASP A 290 -4.43 8.99 -25.47
CA ASP A 290 -3.77 8.43 -26.65
C ASP A 290 -4.77 7.63 -27.50
N ARG A 291 -5.62 6.84 -26.84
CA ARG A 291 -6.66 6.03 -27.52
C ARG A 291 -7.68 6.90 -28.25
N VAL A 292 -8.20 7.93 -27.60
CA VAL A 292 -9.30 8.72 -28.18
C VAL A 292 -8.84 9.60 -29.35
N GLN A 293 -7.57 9.99 -29.39
CA GLN A 293 -6.99 10.75 -30.50
C GLN A 293 -6.82 9.89 -31.76
N THR A 294 -6.54 8.60 -31.62
CA THR A 294 -6.23 7.71 -32.73
C THR A 294 -7.40 6.87 -33.18
N ARG A 295 -8.37 6.56 -32.28
CA ARG A 295 -9.51 5.70 -32.59
C ARG A 295 -10.62 6.46 -33.28
N VAL A 296 -10.96 6.04 -34.49
CA VAL A 296 -12.07 6.60 -35.28
C VAL A 296 -13.34 5.77 -35.12
N ALA A 297 -14.46 6.43 -34.84
CA ALA A 297 -15.80 5.83 -34.84
C ALA A 297 -16.81 6.84 -35.39
N PHE A 298 -17.77 6.37 -36.18
CA PHE A 298 -18.76 7.23 -36.84
C PHE A 298 -18.14 8.37 -37.68
N GLY A 299 -17.02 8.05 -38.36
CA GLY A 299 -16.36 8.94 -39.30
C GLY A 299 -15.44 10.00 -38.71
N LYS A 300 -15.22 10.02 -37.38
CA LYS A 300 -14.33 10.98 -36.71
C LYS A 300 -13.62 10.38 -35.51
N PRO A 301 -12.47 10.96 -35.05
CA PRO A 301 -11.80 10.54 -33.83
C PRO A 301 -12.74 10.58 -32.62
N LEU A 302 -12.55 9.65 -31.67
CA LEU A 302 -13.32 9.67 -30.42
C LEU A 302 -13.13 10.97 -29.65
N ALA A 303 -11.97 11.60 -29.75
CA ALA A 303 -11.65 12.90 -29.12
C ALA A 303 -12.60 14.03 -29.55
N GLU A 304 -13.28 13.90 -30.68
CA GLU A 304 -14.25 14.89 -31.16
C GLU A 304 -15.70 14.62 -30.66
N GLN A 305 -15.89 13.58 -29.86
CA GLN A 305 -17.18 13.28 -29.24
C GLN A 305 -17.30 14.01 -27.90
N GLY A 306 -18.34 14.84 -27.72
CA GLY A 306 -18.50 15.67 -26.53
C GLY A 306 -18.57 14.88 -25.23
N MET A 307 -19.17 13.66 -25.23
CA MET A 307 -19.17 12.77 -24.06
C MET A 307 -17.77 12.31 -23.69
N ILE A 308 -16.87 12.06 -24.66
CA ILE A 308 -15.49 11.65 -24.41
C ILE A 308 -14.65 12.83 -23.88
N GLN A 309 -14.84 14.02 -24.44
CA GLN A 309 -14.18 15.23 -23.92
C GLN A 309 -14.54 15.47 -22.47
N ARG A 310 -15.81 15.26 -22.09
CA ARG A 310 -16.27 15.33 -20.71
C ARG A 310 -15.54 14.33 -19.81
N GLU A 311 -15.43 13.05 -20.21
CA GLU A 311 -14.74 12.02 -19.43
C GLU A 311 -13.26 12.35 -19.20
N VAL A 312 -12.56 12.89 -20.21
CA VAL A 312 -11.17 13.35 -20.09
C VAL A 312 -11.07 14.50 -19.08
N ALA A 313 -11.96 15.51 -19.20
CA ALA A 313 -11.95 16.68 -18.33
C ALA A 313 -12.26 16.33 -16.87
N GLU A 314 -13.30 15.52 -16.64
CA GLU A 314 -13.66 15.04 -15.29
C GLU A 314 -12.53 14.22 -14.66
N SER A 315 -11.85 13.38 -15.45
CA SER A 315 -10.71 12.60 -14.95
C SER A 315 -9.58 13.50 -14.47
N ARG A 316 -9.24 14.55 -15.22
CA ARG A 316 -8.23 15.53 -14.80
C ARG A 316 -8.63 16.26 -13.51
N LEU A 317 -9.86 16.75 -13.45
CA LEU A 317 -10.37 17.44 -12.25
C LEU A 317 -10.31 16.54 -11.00
N GLU A 318 -10.77 15.31 -11.12
CA GLU A 318 -10.80 14.36 -10.00
C GLU A 318 -9.39 13.99 -9.54
N ILE A 319 -8.43 13.76 -10.44
CA ILE A 319 -7.04 13.45 -10.10
C ILE A 319 -6.39 14.63 -9.35
N ASP A 320 -6.55 15.85 -9.84
CA ASP A 320 -5.92 17.02 -9.22
C ASP A 320 -6.48 17.31 -7.82
N GLN A 321 -7.79 17.15 -7.62
CA GLN A 321 -8.42 17.23 -6.29
C GLN A 321 -7.87 16.16 -5.33
N ALA A 322 -7.74 14.92 -5.79
CA ALA A 322 -7.22 13.82 -5.00
C ALA A 322 -5.73 14.03 -4.65
N ARG A 323 -4.93 14.55 -5.59
CA ARG A 323 -3.52 14.88 -5.37
C ARG A 323 -3.35 15.93 -4.28
N LEU A 324 -4.11 17.02 -4.32
CA LEU A 324 -4.08 18.06 -3.30
C LEU A 324 -4.45 17.52 -1.92
N LEU A 325 -5.42 16.61 -1.83
CA LEU A 325 -5.78 15.96 -0.58
C LEU A 325 -4.63 15.08 -0.04
N CYS A 326 -3.94 14.32 -0.89
CA CYS A 326 -2.76 13.54 -0.48
C CYS A 326 -1.62 14.44 -0.01
N GLN A 327 -1.31 15.49 -0.75
CA GLN A 327 -0.26 16.44 -0.38
C GLN A 327 -0.58 17.15 0.94
N HIS A 328 -1.82 17.56 1.15
CA HIS A 328 -2.27 18.13 2.42
C HIS A 328 -2.10 17.14 3.57
N ALA A 329 -2.56 15.89 3.42
CA ALA A 329 -2.36 14.86 4.44
C ALA A 329 -0.87 14.65 4.77
N SER A 330 -0.01 14.60 3.75
CA SER A 330 1.44 14.43 3.91
C SER A 330 2.09 15.60 4.64
N ALA A 331 1.74 16.83 4.27
CA ALA A 331 2.24 18.04 4.93
C ALA A 331 1.84 18.10 6.43
N VAL A 332 0.60 17.65 6.76
CA VAL A 332 0.16 17.55 8.15
C VAL A 332 0.89 16.44 8.91
N ILE A 333 1.20 15.32 8.26
CA ILE A 333 2.05 14.26 8.86
C ILE A 333 3.42 14.85 9.22
N ASP A 334 4.06 15.54 8.31
CA ASP A 334 5.39 16.15 8.54
C ASP A 334 5.36 17.20 9.64
N ALA A 335 4.35 18.05 9.67
CA ALA A 335 4.26 19.16 10.61
C ALA A 335 3.75 18.77 12.01
N LYS A 336 2.80 17.82 12.10
CA LYS A 336 2.02 17.54 13.33
C LYS A 336 1.96 16.05 13.69
N GLY A 337 2.54 15.17 12.86
CA GLY A 337 2.58 13.72 13.05
C GLY A 337 1.32 12.98 12.61
N ASN A 338 1.42 11.65 12.56
CA ASN A 338 0.36 10.75 12.05
C ASN A 338 -0.99 10.89 12.77
N LYS A 339 -0.97 11.13 14.08
CA LYS A 339 -2.21 11.25 14.86
C LYS A 339 -3.04 12.47 14.44
N ALA A 340 -2.40 13.60 14.19
CA ALA A 340 -3.06 14.82 13.73
C ALA A 340 -3.61 14.67 12.30
N ALA A 341 -2.91 13.93 11.44
CA ALA A 341 -3.31 13.69 10.06
C ALA A 341 -4.36 12.57 9.88
N ALA A 342 -4.74 11.84 10.94
CA ALA A 342 -5.53 10.60 10.83
C ALA A 342 -6.85 10.77 10.06
N THR A 343 -7.56 11.90 10.23
CA THR A 343 -8.80 12.19 9.49
C THR A 343 -8.52 12.46 8.02
N LEU A 344 -7.48 13.24 7.68
CA LEU A 344 -7.08 13.52 6.30
C LEU A 344 -6.62 12.24 5.58
N VAL A 345 -5.85 11.38 6.26
CA VAL A 345 -5.45 10.07 5.73
C VAL A 345 -6.68 9.19 5.46
N SER A 346 -7.68 9.22 6.34
CA SER A 346 -8.94 8.51 6.13
C SER A 346 -9.73 9.06 4.94
N MET A 347 -9.79 10.39 4.78
CA MET A 347 -10.40 11.05 3.62
C MET A 347 -9.70 10.65 2.32
N ALA A 348 -8.37 10.68 2.28
CA ALA A 348 -7.58 10.26 1.14
C ALA A 348 -7.83 8.78 0.81
N LYS A 349 -7.82 7.89 1.82
CA LYS A 349 -8.03 6.45 1.63
C LYS A 349 -9.41 6.08 1.09
N VAL A 350 -10.44 6.90 1.33
CA VAL A 350 -11.77 6.74 0.72
C VAL A 350 -11.82 7.36 -0.67
N SER A 351 -11.34 8.60 -0.81
CA SER A 351 -11.51 9.39 -2.03
C SER A 351 -10.64 8.90 -3.17
N VAL A 352 -9.35 8.69 -2.92
CA VAL A 352 -8.37 8.40 -3.98
C VAL A 352 -8.63 7.08 -4.69
N PRO A 353 -8.87 5.93 -4.00
CA PRO A 353 -9.17 4.69 -4.71
C PRO A 353 -10.46 4.75 -5.53
N ARG A 354 -11.47 5.49 -5.05
CA ARG A 354 -12.71 5.70 -5.80
C ARG A 354 -12.49 6.51 -7.06
N ILE A 355 -11.66 7.55 -7.00
CA ILE A 355 -11.29 8.37 -8.15
C ILE A 355 -10.45 7.56 -9.13
N ALA A 356 -9.41 6.86 -8.65
CA ALA A 356 -8.59 6.02 -9.50
C ALA A 356 -9.42 5.00 -10.26
N LEU A 357 -10.37 4.31 -9.59
CA LEU A 357 -11.29 3.38 -10.24
C LEU A 357 -12.13 4.03 -11.32
N LYS A 358 -12.70 5.22 -11.08
CA LYS A 358 -13.48 5.93 -12.09
C LYS A 358 -12.65 6.28 -13.32
N VAL A 359 -11.42 6.77 -13.13
CA VAL A 359 -10.53 7.13 -14.24
C VAL A 359 -10.13 5.89 -15.04
N ILE A 360 -9.79 4.79 -14.35
CA ILE A 360 -9.45 3.52 -14.98
C ILE A 360 -10.66 2.96 -15.75
N ASP A 361 -11.87 3.00 -15.17
CA ASP A 361 -13.11 2.55 -15.81
C ASP A 361 -13.41 3.33 -17.09
N ARG A 362 -13.28 4.66 -17.06
CA ARG A 362 -13.41 5.52 -18.24
C ARG A 362 -12.38 5.15 -19.33
N ALA A 363 -11.14 4.90 -18.92
CA ALA A 363 -10.09 4.47 -19.83
C ALA A 363 -10.41 3.10 -20.45
N MET A 364 -10.89 2.14 -19.66
CA MET A 364 -11.36 0.84 -20.14
C MET A 364 -12.50 1.00 -21.14
N GLN A 365 -13.47 1.86 -20.85
CA GLN A 365 -14.63 2.09 -21.71
C GLN A 365 -14.22 2.58 -23.11
N VAL A 366 -13.28 3.54 -23.22
CA VAL A 366 -12.82 4.04 -24.52
C VAL A 366 -11.93 3.06 -25.28
N HIS A 367 -11.29 2.12 -24.57
CA HIS A 367 -10.56 1.02 -25.21
C HIS A 367 -11.48 -0.08 -25.76
N GLY A 368 -12.73 -0.16 -25.27
CA GLY A 368 -13.68 -1.21 -25.65
C GLY A 368 -13.16 -2.59 -25.24
N GLY A 369 -13.25 -3.58 -26.12
CA GLY A 369 -12.82 -4.96 -25.84
C GLY A 369 -11.37 -5.06 -25.37
N ALA A 370 -10.46 -4.25 -25.91
CA ALA A 370 -9.05 -4.20 -25.48
C ALA A 370 -8.90 -3.78 -24.01
N GLY A 371 -9.78 -2.91 -23.49
CA GLY A 371 -9.77 -2.52 -22.09
C GLY A 371 -10.10 -3.64 -21.10
N MET A 372 -10.65 -4.74 -21.59
CA MET A 372 -11.01 -5.94 -20.80
C MET A 372 -9.98 -7.07 -20.91
N SER A 373 -8.98 -6.91 -21.78
CA SER A 373 -7.94 -7.90 -22.05
C SER A 373 -6.60 -7.47 -21.47
N ASP A 374 -5.60 -8.35 -21.60
CA ASP A 374 -4.22 -8.07 -21.19
C ASP A 374 -3.41 -7.30 -22.26
N ASP A 375 -4.05 -6.92 -23.40
CA ASP A 375 -3.42 -6.08 -24.42
C ASP A 375 -3.08 -4.67 -23.90
N VAL A 376 -3.79 -4.24 -22.85
CA VAL A 376 -3.53 -2.98 -22.12
C VAL A 376 -3.62 -3.24 -20.60
N PRO A 377 -2.89 -2.52 -19.74
CA PRO A 377 -2.80 -2.83 -18.32
C PRO A 377 -4.07 -2.49 -17.51
N LEU A 378 -5.10 -1.96 -18.15
CA LEU A 378 -6.26 -1.34 -17.47
C LEU A 378 -7.08 -2.34 -16.64
N ALA A 379 -7.28 -3.58 -17.12
CA ALA A 379 -8.04 -4.60 -16.38
C ALA A 379 -7.30 -5.01 -15.08
N ALA A 380 -5.97 -5.16 -15.12
CA ALA A 380 -5.15 -5.42 -13.95
C ALA A 380 -5.20 -4.22 -12.98
N MET A 381 -5.02 -3.01 -13.48
CA MET A 381 -5.12 -1.78 -12.70
C MET A 381 -6.49 -1.65 -12.01
N TYR A 382 -7.58 -1.99 -12.69
CA TYR A 382 -8.92 -1.96 -12.11
C TYR A 382 -9.06 -2.92 -10.94
N GLY A 383 -8.63 -4.17 -11.10
CA GLY A 383 -8.68 -5.19 -10.04
C GLY A 383 -7.93 -4.75 -8.78
N TRP A 384 -6.71 -4.26 -8.95
CA TRP A 384 -5.89 -3.76 -7.85
C TRP A 384 -6.54 -2.57 -7.12
N HIS A 385 -7.01 -1.56 -7.84
CA HIS A 385 -7.61 -0.38 -7.22
C HIS A 385 -8.98 -0.68 -6.61
N ARG A 386 -9.68 -1.73 -7.10
CA ARG A 386 -10.89 -2.23 -6.44
C ARG A 386 -10.56 -2.87 -5.10
N ALA A 387 -9.48 -3.65 -5.00
CA ALA A 387 -9.01 -4.23 -3.76
C ALA A 387 -8.56 -3.16 -2.76
N MET A 388 -7.99 -2.05 -3.24
CA MET A 388 -7.54 -0.93 -2.41
C MET A 388 -8.66 -0.28 -1.58
N ARG A 389 -9.93 -0.43 -1.96
CA ARG A 389 -11.08 0.01 -1.17
C ARG A 389 -11.40 -0.92 0.01
N ILE A 390 -10.68 -2.04 0.13
CA ILE A 390 -10.90 -3.09 1.13
C ILE A 390 -9.69 -3.21 2.06
N PHE A 391 -8.48 -3.33 1.51
CA PHE A 391 -7.27 -3.51 2.31
C PHE A 391 -6.87 -2.23 3.06
N ASP A 392 -6.05 -2.35 4.11
CA ASP A 392 -5.62 -1.28 5.03
C ASP A 392 -6.79 -0.50 5.66
N GLY A 393 -7.90 -1.18 5.86
CA GLY A 393 -9.18 -0.64 6.32
C GLY A 393 -10.12 -0.35 5.15
N PRO A 394 -11.31 -0.99 5.13
CA PRO A 394 -12.32 -0.75 4.10
C PRO A 394 -12.89 0.67 4.19
N ASP A 395 -13.50 1.12 3.09
CA ASP A 395 -14.17 2.43 2.99
C ASP A 395 -15.04 2.74 4.23
N GLU A 396 -15.77 1.75 4.73
CA GLU A 396 -16.71 1.87 5.85
C GLU A 396 -16.01 2.22 7.17
N VAL A 397 -14.82 1.65 7.41
CA VAL A 397 -14.01 1.95 8.61
C VAL A 397 -13.53 3.40 8.57
N HIS A 398 -13.04 3.85 7.42
CA HIS A 398 -12.55 5.22 7.24
C HIS A 398 -13.70 6.23 7.29
N LEU A 399 -14.82 5.96 6.62
CA LEU A 399 -16.04 6.80 6.67
C LEU A 399 -16.58 6.95 8.10
N ARG A 400 -16.59 5.83 8.87
CA ARG A 400 -16.95 5.88 10.29
C ARG A 400 -16.01 6.77 11.10
N GLY A 401 -14.69 6.73 10.80
CA GLY A 401 -13.69 7.58 11.44
C GLY A 401 -13.93 9.06 11.17
N ILE A 402 -14.14 9.43 9.91
CA ILE A 402 -14.45 10.79 9.46
C ILE A 402 -15.74 11.29 10.15
N ALA A 403 -16.83 10.52 10.07
CA ALA A 403 -18.09 10.89 10.66
C ALA A 403 -18.00 11.12 12.19
N LYS A 404 -17.21 10.27 12.90
CA LYS A 404 -16.98 10.46 14.33
C LYS A 404 -16.22 11.76 14.65
N ALA A 405 -15.27 12.16 13.79
CA ALA A 405 -14.53 13.41 13.96
C ALA A 405 -15.49 14.61 13.81
N GLU A 406 -16.32 14.63 12.76
CA GLU A 406 -17.32 15.69 12.51
C GLU A 406 -18.36 15.79 13.63
N LEU A 407 -18.94 14.66 14.06
CA LEU A 407 -19.95 14.63 15.11
C LEU A 407 -19.38 15.09 16.47
N ARG A 408 -18.11 14.84 16.76
CA ARG A 408 -17.46 15.36 17.97
C ARG A 408 -17.24 16.87 17.91
N ALA A 409 -16.87 17.39 16.74
CA ALA A 409 -16.71 18.82 16.53
C ALA A 409 -18.05 19.58 16.73
N SER A 410 -19.18 18.97 16.31
CA SER A 410 -20.50 19.58 16.43
C SER A 410 -21.14 19.47 17.86
N SER A 411 -20.70 18.50 18.67
CA SER A 411 -21.21 18.33 20.05
C SER A 411 -20.91 19.49 20.99
N VAL A 412 -20.12 20.46 20.57
CA VAL A 412 -19.88 21.75 21.26
C VAL A 412 -21.02 22.73 21.03
N LEU A 413 -22.00 22.42 20.19
CA LEU A 413 -23.09 23.32 19.77
C LEU A 413 -24.45 22.93 20.34
N VAL A 414 -24.56 21.93 21.23
CA VAL A 414 -25.80 21.62 21.94
C VAL A 414 -25.74 22.26 23.34
N PRO A 415 -26.59 23.21 23.66
CA PRO A 415 -26.60 23.86 24.96
C PRO A 415 -26.98 22.92 26.11
#